data_5356a0161f6d996b5a1e2fb36d62ffca
#
_entry.id   5356a0161f6d996b5a1e2fb36d62ffca
#
_cell.length_a   1.000
_cell.length_b   1.000
_cell.length_c   1.000
_cell.angle_alpha   90.00
_cell.angle_beta   90.00
_cell.angle_gamma   90.00
#
_symmetry.space_group_name_H-M   'P 1'
#
loop_
_entity.id
_entity.type
_entity.pdbx_description
1 polymer ?
#
loop_
_entity_poly.entity_id
_entity_poly.type
_entity_poly.pdbx_seq_one_letter_code
_entity_poly.pdbx_strand_id
1 'polypeptide(L)'
;MVITGGFGALGSAIGMAAADAGARVCLIGHGNAPDTPLPSIGNIDLTDPDAAQAALQQASGLLGGIDALVNVAGGFQWQTSSGDAFDAWDRMYAMNLKTAVLATRAALPWLRARPQARIVNVGATAALSAAAGMGAYAASKAGVIKLTEALAAELAEAGINVNAVLPSIIDTPQNRRDMPDADPRQWVRADDVARVVLFFLGPGAVAVTGAALPVTLGRGARSDERL
;
A
#
# COMPACT_ATOMS: atom_id res chain seq x y z
N MET A 1 7.51 3.14 11.81
CA MET A 1 7.06 2.52 10.55
C MET A 1 7.22 3.47 9.37
N VAL A 2 7.36 2.91 8.17
CA VAL A 2 7.45 3.67 6.91
C VAL A 2 6.24 3.37 6.03
N ILE A 3 5.70 4.39 5.37
CA ILE A 3 4.57 4.26 4.43
C ILE A 3 4.99 4.86 3.09
N THR A 4 5.07 4.03 2.05
CA THR A 4 5.27 4.50 0.68
C THR A 4 3.93 4.96 0.08
N GLY A 5 3.95 5.92 -0.85
CA GLY A 5 2.69 6.53 -1.32
C GLY A 5 1.95 7.31 -0.22
N GLY A 6 2.69 7.75 0.81
CA GLY A 6 2.16 8.39 2.01
C GLY A 6 1.45 9.72 1.78
N PHE A 7 1.61 10.35 0.61
CA PHE A 7 0.98 11.62 0.27
C PHE A 7 -0.40 11.46 -0.39
N GLY A 8 -0.74 10.23 -0.79
CA GLY A 8 -2.07 9.89 -1.29
C GLY A 8 -3.10 9.74 -0.17
N ALA A 9 -4.39 9.76 -0.52
CA ALA A 9 -5.49 9.69 0.44
C ALA A 9 -5.40 8.46 1.36
N LEU A 10 -5.11 7.27 0.82
CA LEU A 10 -4.98 6.05 1.61
C LEU A 10 -3.72 6.07 2.48
N GLY A 11 -2.56 6.43 1.90
CA GLY A 11 -1.30 6.45 2.65
C GLY A 11 -1.33 7.45 3.82
N SER A 12 -1.92 8.63 3.60
CA SER A 12 -2.13 9.63 4.64
C SER A 12 -3.08 9.12 5.74
N ALA A 13 -4.22 8.51 5.37
CA ALA A 13 -5.16 7.95 6.34
C ALA A 13 -4.50 6.85 7.20
N ILE A 14 -3.72 5.95 6.59
CA ILE A 14 -2.96 4.93 7.34
C ILE A 14 -1.94 5.60 8.27
N GLY A 15 -1.23 6.63 7.78
CA GLY A 15 -0.22 7.34 8.56
C GLY A 15 -0.80 8.03 9.80
N MET A 16 -1.91 8.74 9.63
CA MET A 16 -2.60 9.39 10.74
C MET A 16 -3.15 8.38 11.73
N ALA A 17 -3.85 7.34 11.26
CA ALA A 17 -4.38 6.31 12.14
C ALA A 17 -3.28 5.56 12.93
N ALA A 18 -2.12 5.34 12.31
CA ALA A 18 -0.98 4.73 12.98
C ALA A 18 -0.37 5.67 14.04
N ALA A 19 -0.26 6.96 13.73
CA ALA A 19 0.24 7.96 14.68
C ALA A 19 -0.71 8.11 15.88
N ASP A 20 -2.02 8.16 15.66
CA ASP A 20 -3.04 8.19 16.71
C ASP A 20 -2.97 6.93 17.61
N ALA A 21 -2.55 5.80 17.05
CA ALA A 21 -2.27 4.57 17.81
C ALA A 21 -0.88 4.57 18.48
N GLY A 22 -0.13 5.68 18.44
CA GLY A 22 1.16 5.86 19.12
C GLY A 22 2.39 5.40 18.30
N ALA A 23 2.25 5.06 17.02
CA ALA A 23 3.37 4.70 16.18
C ALA A 23 4.16 5.94 15.73
N ARG A 24 5.48 5.81 15.63
CA ARG A 24 6.30 6.79 14.89
C ARG A 24 6.24 6.47 13.40
N VAL A 25 5.78 7.42 12.61
CA VAL A 25 5.50 7.26 11.18
C VAL A 25 6.40 8.16 10.36
N CYS A 26 6.89 7.67 9.23
CA CYS A 26 7.51 8.46 8.16
C CYS A 26 6.79 8.17 6.85
N LEU A 27 6.34 9.22 6.18
CA LEU A 27 5.68 9.14 4.87
C LEU A 27 6.72 9.34 3.75
N ILE A 28 6.66 8.50 2.72
CA ILE A 28 7.47 8.66 1.50
C ILE A 28 6.54 8.86 0.32
N GLY A 29 6.80 9.87 -0.52
CA GLY A 29 6.00 10.16 -1.69
C GLY A 29 6.78 10.75 -2.86
N HIS A 30 6.18 10.68 -4.07
CA HIS A 30 6.80 11.14 -5.31
C HIS A 30 6.79 12.67 -5.46
N GLY A 31 5.76 13.34 -4.96
CA GLY A 31 5.64 14.81 -5.03
C GLY A 31 6.31 15.52 -3.85
N ASN A 32 6.08 16.84 -3.76
CA ASN A 32 6.50 17.62 -2.61
C ASN A 32 5.86 17.07 -1.33
N ALA A 33 6.62 17.11 -0.24
CA ALA A 33 6.08 16.72 1.06
C ALA A 33 4.89 17.62 1.44
N PRO A 34 3.75 17.04 1.84
CA PRO A 34 2.60 17.82 2.25
C PRO A 34 2.86 18.53 3.59
N ASP A 35 2.08 19.56 3.88
CA ASP A 35 2.00 20.13 5.22
C ASP A 35 1.26 19.15 6.14
N THR A 36 2.00 18.45 6.97
CA THR A 36 1.51 17.39 7.86
C THR A 36 2.40 17.30 9.10
N PRO A 37 1.84 16.95 10.27
CA PRO A 37 2.65 16.75 11.48
C PRO A 37 3.59 15.51 11.39
N LEU A 38 3.42 14.64 10.38
CA LEU A 38 4.21 13.44 10.25
C LEU A 38 5.52 13.72 9.48
N PRO A 39 6.66 13.20 9.93
CA PRO A 39 7.89 13.17 9.13
C PRO A 39 7.63 12.68 7.71
N SER A 40 8.08 13.47 6.71
CA SER A 40 7.76 13.21 5.32
C SER A 40 9.00 13.41 4.42
N ILE A 41 9.21 12.51 3.48
CA ILE A 41 10.29 12.54 2.49
C ILE A 41 9.64 12.60 1.11
N GLY A 42 9.77 13.75 0.47
CA GLY A 42 9.17 14.01 -0.84
C GLY A 42 10.13 13.86 -2.02
N ASN A 43 9.58 13.96 -3.23
CA ASN A 43 10.29 13.90 -4.51
C ASN A 43 11.08 12.59 -4.70
N ILE A 44 10.54 11.47 -4.23
CA ILE A 44 11.16 10.16 -4.33
C ILE A 44 10.52 9.35 -5.46
N ASP A 45 11.33 8.97 -6.45
CA ASP A 45 10.95 7.96 -7.43
C ASP A 45 11.32 6.57 -6.90
N LEU A 46 10.34 5.84 -6.39
CA LEU A 46 10.54 4.48 -5.87
C LEU A 46 10.73 3.42 -6.98
N THR A 47 10.67 3.79 -8.26
CA THR A 47 11.06 2.91 -9.37
C THR A 47 12.57 2.91 -9.62
N ASP A 48 13.28 3.87 -9.01
CA ASP A 48 14.74 3.95 -8.98
C ASP A 48 15.27 3.25 -7.71
N PRO A 49 16.13 2.22 -7.86
CA PRO A 49 16.69 1.48 -6.73
C PRO A 49 17.50 2.35 -5.75
N ASP A 50 18.28 3.30 -6.27
CA ASP A 50 19.15 4.15 -5.45
C ASP A 50 18.32 5.19 -4.69
N ALA A 51 17.30 5.77 -5.33
CA ALA A 51 16.37 6.67 -4.67
C ALA A 51 15.56 5.96 -3.58
N ALA A 52 15.08 4.72 -3.84
CA ALA A 52 14.42 3.91 -2.83
C ALA A 52 15.33 3.63 -1.64
N GLN A 53 16.58 3.21 -1.88
CA GLN A 53 17.56 2.94 -0.82
C GLN A 53 17.84 4.18 0.03
N ALA A 54 18.08 5.33 -0.60
CA ALA A 54 18.36 6.59 0.09
C ALA A 54 17.16 7.05 0.94
N ALA A 55 15.93 6.94 0.40
CA ALA A 55 14.72 7.33 1.12
C ALA A 55 14.48 6.45 2.36
N LEU A 56 14.65 5.12 2.26
CA LEU A 56 14.49 4.22 3.40
C LEU A 56 15.60 4.42 4.45
N GLN A 57 16.84 4.73 4.02
CA GLN A 57 17.93 5.09 4.93
C GLN A 57 17.59 6.38 5.69
N GLN A 58 17.12 7.42 5.00
CA GLN A 58 16.72 8.67 5.64
C GLN A 58 15.55 8.45 6.62
N ALA A 59 14.53 7.69 6.22
CA ALA A 59 13.40 7.34 7.09
C ALA A 59 13.86 6.57 8.34
N SER A 60 14.79 5.63 8.20
CA SER A 60 15.39 4.92 9.33
C SER A 60 16.10 5.86 10.30
N GLY A 61 16.84 6.86 9.79
CA GLY A 61 17.48 7.89 10.62
C GLY A 61 16.46 8.72 11.42
N LEU A 62 15.38 9.16 10.78
CA LEU A 62 14.30 9.92 11.41
C LEU A 62 13.56 9.12 12.50
N LEU A 63 13.39 7.81 12.29
CA LEU A 63 12.63 6.93 13.18
C LEU A 63 13.49 6.20 14.22
N GLY A 64 14.81 6.16 14.05
CA GLY A 64 15.71 5.30 14.85
C GLY A 64 15.55 3.81 14.51
N GLY A 65 15.18 3.50 13.28
CA GLY A 65 14.97 2.15 12.75
C GLY A 65 13.60 1.99 12.09
N ILE A 66 13.37 0.81 11.47
CA ILE A 66 12.13 0.48 10.79
C ILE A 66 11.61 -0.85 11.33
N ASP A 67 10.44 -0.82 11.97
CA ASP A 67 9.75 -2.01 12.51
C ASP A 67 8.65 -2.50 11.57
N ALA A 68 8.12 -1.61 10.71
CA ALA A 68 7.08 -1.94 9.76
C ALA A 68 7.21 -1.12 8.47
N LEU A 69 6.85 -1.75 7.35
CA LEU A 69 6.72 -1.13 6.03
C LEU A 69 5.31 -1.33 5.49
N VAL A 70 4.69 -0.24 5.03
CA VAL A 70 3.40 -0.31 4.30
C VAL A 70 3.62 0.20 2.88
N ASN A 71 3.48 -0.69 1.90
CA ASN A 71 3.62 -0.37 0.49
C ASN A 71 2.26 0.05 -0.07
N VAL A 72 2.03 1.39 -0.10
CA VAL A 72 0.82 2.00 -0.65
C VAL A 72 1.08 2.64 -2.01
N ALA A 73 2.35 2.93 -2.34
CA ALA A 73 2.72 3.53 -3.63
C ALA A 73 2.12 2.74 -4.79
N GLY A 74 1.46 3.45 -5.70
CA GLY A 74 0.78 2.85 -6.82
C GLY A 74 -0.21 3.81 -7.46
N GLY A 75 -0.84 3.35 -8.55
CA GLY A 75 -1.84 4.12 -9.26
C GLY A 75 -2.66 3.23 -10.19
N PHE A 76 -3.56 3.86 -10.92
CA PHE A 76 -4.47 3.21 -11.84
C PHE A 76 -4.41 3.87 -13.21
N GLN A 77 -4.46 3.07 -14.25
CA GLN A 77 -4.69 3.51 -15.63
C GLN A 77 -5.65 2.52 -16.29
N TRP A 78 -6.73 3.03 -16.83
CA TRP A 78 -7.65 2.27 -17.66
C TRP A 78 -7.13 2.21 -19.09
N GLN A 79 -7.00 1.01 -19.65
CA GLN A 79 -6.61 0.80 -21.03
C GLN A 79 -7.05 -0.59 -21.50
N THR A 80 -7.72 -0.67 -22.65
CA THR A 80 -8.05 -1.94 -23.29
C THR A 80 -6.81 -2.59 -23.90
N SER A 81 -6.76 -3.91 -23.92
CA SER A 81 -5.64 -4.67 -24.52
C SER A 81 -5.57 -4.57 -26.04
N SER A 82 -6.63 -4.08 -26.69
CA SER A 82 -6.70 -3.84 -28.14
C SER A 82 -6.23 -2.44 -28.57
N GLY A 83 -5.81 -1.61 -27.62
CA GLY A 83 -5.25 -0.28 -27.94
C GLY A 83 -3.81 -0.37 -28.47
N ASP A 84 -3.41 0.63 -29.25
CA ASP A 84 -2.09 0.67 -29.90
C ASP A 84 -0.91 0.93 -28.94
N ALA A 85 -1.19 1.28 -27.68
CA ALA A 85 -0.17 1.62 -26.70
C ALA A 85 0.06 0.51 -25.67
N PHE A 86 1.29 -0.01 -25.61
CA PHE A 86 1.73 -0.98 -24.60
C PHE A 86 2.23 -0.34 -23.30
N ASP A 87 2.37 0.98 -23.26
CA ASP A 87 2.97 1.74 -22.16
C ASP A 87 2.24 1.59 -20.82
N ALA A 88 0.92 1.28 -20.84
CA ALA A 88 0.16 1.03 -19.61
C ALA A 88 0.66 -0.21 -18.84
N TRP A 89 1.12 -1.25 -19.55
CA TRP A 89 1.63 -2.47 -18.90
C TRP A 89 2.92 -2.18 -18.14
N ASP A 90 3.88 -1.53 -18.78
CA ASP A 90 5.15 -1.16 -18.15
C ASP A 90 4.92 -0.16 -17.01
N ARG A 91 4.05 0.82 -17.23
CA ARG A 91 3.71 1.82 -16.22
C ARG A 91 3.04 1.21 -14.99
N MET A 92 2.05 0.35 -15.19
CA MET A 92 1.36 -0.30 -14.07
C MET A 92 2.29 -1.27 -13.31
N TYR A 93 3.12 -2.02 -14.03
CA TYR A 93 4.17 -2.84 -13.40
C TYR A 93 5.13 -1.97 -12.57
N ALA A 94 5.68 -0.92 -13.16
CA ALA A 94 6.64 -0.05 -12.49
C ALA A 94 6.02 0.62 -11.25
N MET A 95 4.84 1.19 -11.41
CA MET A 95 4.18 1.97 -10.36
C MET A 95 3.64 1.12 -9.21
N ASN A 96 3.08 -0.06 -9.48
CA ASN A 96 2.37 -0.86 -8.49
C ASN A 96 3.20 -2.02 -7.92
N LEU A 97 4.07 -2.63 -8.71
CA LEU A 97 4.82 -3.82 -8.28
C LEU A 97 6.29 -3.51 -8.02
N LYS A 98 6.98 -2.88 -8.99
CA LYS A 98 8.41 -2.58 -8.85
C LYS A 98 8.70 -1.69 -7.65
N THR A 99 7.86 -0.68 -7.40
CA THR A 99 7.98 0.19 -6.22
C THR A 99 7.91 -0.59 -4.90
N ALA A 100 6.97 -1.53 -4.78
CA ALA A 100 6.84 -2.39 -3.60
C ALA A 100 8.05 -3.32 -3.41
N VAL A 101 8.56 -3.89 -4.51
CA VAL A 101 9.77 -4.73 -4.50
C VAL A 101 10.97 -3.93 -4.02
N LEU A 102 11.22 -2.75 -4.60
CA LEU A 102 12.40 -1.93 -4.28
C LEU A 102 12.33 -1.35 -2.87
N ALA A 103 11.17 -0.84 -2.45
CA ALA A 103 10.99 -0.35 -1.09
C ALA A 103 11.17 -1.46 -0.05
N THR A 104 10.63 -2.66 -0.32
CA THR A 104 10.81 -3.82 0.56
C THR A 104 12.28 -4.20 0.64
N ARG A 105 12.96 -4.38 -0.50
CA ARG A 105 14.39 -4.70 -0.54
C ARG A 105 15.22 -3.69 0.25
N ALA A 106 14.96 -2.40 0.07
CA ALA A 106 15.64 -1.33 0.78
C ALA A 106 15.38 -1.37 2.30
N ALA A 107 14.17 -1.75 2.75
CA ALA A 107 13.82 -1.81 4.17
C ALA A 107 14.35 -3.06 4.90
N LEU A 108 14.64 -4.16 4.18
CA LEU A 108 14.98 -5.46 4.78
C LEU A 108 16.11 -5.41 5.82
N PRO A 109 17.22 -4.65 5.67
CA PRO A 109 18.27 -4.62 6.69
C PRO A 109 17.75 -4.18 8.07
N TRP A 110 16.84 -3.22 8.11
CA TRP A 110 16.26 -2.72 9.37
C TRP A 110 15.15 -3.63 9.88
N LEU A 111 14.30 -4.16 9.00
CA LEU A 111 13.23 -5.08 9.37
C LEU A 111 13.79 -6.37 9.99
N ARG A 112 14.86 -6.94 9.43
CA ARG A 112 15.53 -8.13 9.97
C ARG A 112 16.20 -7.89 11.32
N ALA A 113 16.53 -6.65 11.65
CA ALA A 113 17.10 -6.28 12.95
C ALA A 113 16.04 -6.11 14.05
N ARG A 114 14.75 -6.28 13.72
CA ARG A 114 13.64 -6.08 14.65
C ARG A 114 12.85 -7.36 14.87
N PRO A 115 12.62 -7.76 16.12
CA PRO A 115 11.72 -8.88 16.40
C PRO A 115 10.29 -8.48 15.95
N GLN A 116 9.60 -9.41 15.32
CA GLN A 116 8.20 -9.24 14.91
C GLN A 116 7.96 -8.06 13.92
N ALA A 117 8.90 -7.78 13.03
CA ALA A 117 8.68 -6.79 11.98
C ALA A 117 7.50 -7.17 11.05
N ARG A 118 6.90 -6.18 10.42
CA ARG A 118 5.69 -6.34 9.60
C ARG A 118 5.84 -5.66 8.24
N ILE A 119 5.33 -6.32 7.20
CA ILE A 119 5.15 -5.72 5.88
C ILE A 119 3.69 -5.86 5.50
N VAL A 120 3.07 -4.76 5.07
CA VAL A 120 1.72 -4.77 4.51
C VAL A 120 1.75 -4.15 3.12
N ASN A 121 1.30 -4.92 2.13
CA ASN A 121 1.21 -4.48 0.75
C ASN A 121 -0.23 -4.09 0.40
N VAL A 122 -0.41 -3.03 -0.40
CA VAL A 122 -1.72 -2.64 -0.90
C VAL A 122 -1.91 -3.16 -2.32
N GLY A 123 -2.66 -4.26 -2.43
CA GLY A 123 -3.17 -4.80 -3.69
C GLY A 123 -4.44 -4.11 -4.16
N ALA A 124 -5.35 -4.86 -4.75
CA ALA A 124 -6.71 -4.45 -5.11
C ALA A 124 -7.58 -5.68 -5.37
N THR A 125 -8.90 -5.58 -5.19
CA THR A 125 -9.83 -6.66 -5.57
C THR A 125 -9.79 -6.97 -7.07
N ALA A 126 -9.41 -6.01 -7.91
CA ALA A 126 -9.17 -6.20 -9.34
C ALA A 126 -8.10 -7.28 -9.64
N ALA A 127 -7.18 -7.55 -8.70
CA ALA A 127 -6.22 -8.65 -8.81
C ALA A 127 -6.87 -10.04 -8.80
N LEU A 128 -8.07 -10.16 -8.24
CA LEU A 128 -8.83 -11.41 -8.16
C LEU A 128 -9.78 -11.58 -9.35
N SER A 129 -10.34 -10.47 -9.86
CA SER A 129 -11.25 -10.45 -11.01
C SER A 129 -11.14 -9.11 -11.72
N ALA A 130 -10.57 -9.12 -12.92
CA ALA A 130 -10.36 -7.92 -13.74
C ALA A 130 -11.60 -7.60 -14.58
N ALA A 131 -11.99 -6.32 -14.62
CA ALA A 131 -12.98 -5.81 -15.58
C ALA A 131 -12.30 -5.38 -16.90
N ALA A 132 -13.10 -5.08 -17.92
CA ALA A 132 -12.61 -4.55 -19.19
C ALA A 132 -11.78 -3.28 -18.98
N GLY A 133 -10.66 -3.16 -19.66
CA GLY A 133 -9.73 -2.04 -19.55
C GLY A 133 -8.85 -2.05 -18.29
N MET A 134 -8.97 -3.07 -17.44
CA MET A 134 -8.18 -3.18 -16.21
C MET A 134 -7.01 -4.19 -16.29
N GLY A 135 -6.72 -4.74 -17.49
CA GLY A 135 -5.75 -5.83 -17.64
C GLY A 135 -4.38 -5.54 -17.03
N ALA A 136 -3.74 -4.45 -17.44
CA ALA A 136 -2.42 -4.05 -16.96
C ALA A 136 -2.42 -3.77 -15.45
N TYR A 137 -3.42 -3.04 -14.96
CA TYR A 137 -3.58 -2.76 -13.54
C TYR A 137 -3.79 -4.04 -12.73
N ALA A 138 -4.74 -4.88 -13.13
CA ALA A 138 -5.08 -6.12 -12.43
C ALA A 138 -3.88 -7.08 -12.39
N ALA A 139 -3.14 -7.22 -13.50
CA ALA A 139 -1.91 -8.02 -13.56
C ALA A 139 -0.84 -7.49 -12.58
N SER A 140 -0.62 -6.17 -12.55
CA SER A 140 0.33 -5.58 -11.61
C SER A 140 -0.06 -5.81 -10.15
N LYS A 141 -1.36 -5.69 -9.83
CA LYS A 141 -1.87 -5.94 -8.47
C LYS A 141 -1.93 -7.44 -8.12
N ALA A 142 -2.11 -8.34 -9.09
CA ALA A 142 -1.91 -9.78 -8.89
C ALA A 142 -0.45 -10.10 -8.57
N GLY A 143 0.50 -9.41 -9.22
CA GLY A 143 1.91 -9.47 -8.89
C GLY A 143 2.20 -9.09 -7.43
N VAL A 144 1.50 -8.08 -6.88
CA VAL A 144 1.63 -7.71 -5.46
C VAL A 144 1.17 -8.84 -4.52
N ILE A 145 0.10 -9.57 -4.88
CA ILE A 145 -0.33 -10.76 -4.11
C ILE A 145 0.78 -11.82 -4.14
N LYS A 146 1.34 -12.12 -5.30
CA LYS A 146 2.42 -13.12 -5.41
C LYS A 146 3.72 -12.68 -4.74
N LEU A 147 4.04 -11.39 -4.77
CA LEU A 147 5.14 -10.82 -3.99
C LEU A 147 4.91 -11.03 -2.49
N THR A 148 3.68 -10.82 -2.01
CA THR A 148 3.32 -11.01 -0.60
C THR A 148 3.51 -12.46 -0.15
N GLU A 149 3.03 -13.43 -0.95
CA GLU A 149 3.19 -14.86 -0.69
C GLU A 149 4.67 -15.27 -0.65
N ALA A 150 5.46 -14.83 -1.64
CA ALA A 150 6.88 -15.13 -1.74
C ALA A 150 7.66 -14.55 -0.54
N LEU A 151 7.45 -13.26 -0.24
CA LEU A 151 8.11 -12.61 0.90
C LEU A 151 7.70 -13.23 2.24
N ALA A 152 6.45 -13.66 2.41
CA ALA A 152 6.01 -14.35 3.62
C ALA A 152 6.77 -15.66 3.84
N ALA A 153 7.01 -16.41 2.77
CA ALA A 153 7.81 -17.64 2.82
C ALA A 153 9.30 -17.37 3.06
N GLU A 154 9.88 -16.41 2.34
CA GLU A 154 11.31 -16.06 2.41
C GLU A 154 11.71 -15.45 3.77
N LEU A 155 10.79 -14.77 4.45
CA LEU A 155 11.06 -14.02 5.66
C LEU A 155 10.52 -14.70 6.92
N ALA A 156 9.95 -15.90 6.80
CA ALA A 156 9.36 -16.65 7.91
C ALA A 156 10.37 -16.92 9.03
N GLU A 157 11.59 -17.37 8.68
CA GLU A 157 12.65 -17.66 9.67
C GLU A 157 13.16 -16.37 10.34
N ALA A 158 13.03 -15.21 9.69
CA ALA A 158 13.35 -13.93 10.29
C ALA A 158 12.23 -13.38 11.20
N GLY A 159 11.11 -14.09 11.33
CA GLY A 159 9.96 -13.67 12.15
C GLY A 159 9.21 -12.45 11.58
N ILE A 160 9.32 -12.19 10.29
CA ILE A 160 8.67 -11.05 9.62
C ILE A 160 7.38 -11.51 8.96
N ASN A 161 6.23 -11.00 9.39
CA ASN A 161 4.97 -11.29 8.74
C ASN A 161 4.74 -10.34 7.57
N VAL A 162 4.30 -10.90 6.44
CA VAL A 162 4.01 -10.15 5.21
C VAL A 162 2.59 -10.46 4.76
N ASN A 163 1.73 -9.44 4.69
CA ASN A 163 0.33 -9.58 4.28
C ASN A 163 -0.05 -8.51 3.26
N ALA A 164 -1.17 -8.70 2.60
CA ALA A 164 -1.75 -7.72 1.69
C ALA A 164 -3.20 -7.39 2.05
N VAL A 165 -3.59 -6.15 1.86
CA VAL A 165 -4.98 -5.71 1.80
C VAL A 165 -5.37 -5.50 0.34
N LEU A 166 -6.58 -5.91 -0.03
CA LEU A 166 -7.11 -5.79 -1.39
C LEU A 166 -8.38 -4.92 -1.38
N PRO A 167 -8.24 -3.60 -1.33
CA PRO A 167 -9.40 -2.71 -1.36
C PRO A 167 -10.18 -2.85 -2.67
N SER A 168 -11.51 -2.68 -2.60
CA SER A 168 -12.33 -2.28 -3.74
C SER A 168 -12.08 -0.80 -4.07
N ILE A 169 -12.97 -0.15 -4.80
CA ILE A 169 -12.85 1.29 -5.05
C ILE A 169 -12.84 2.02 -3.70
N ILE A 170 -11.81 2.84 -3.48
CA ILE A 170 -11.67 3.63 -2.25
C ILE A 170 -12.32 4.99 -2.47
N ASP A 171 -13.10 5.46 -1.51
CA ASP A 171 -13.64 6.80 -1.51
C ASP A 171 -12.51 7.83 -1.32
N THR A 172 -12.11 8.44 -2.41
CA THR A 172 -11.07 9.45 -2.46
C THR A 172 -11.49 10.64 -3.33
N PRO A 173 -10.97 11.85 -3.08
CA PRO A 173 -11.26 12.99 -3.93
C PRO A 173 -10.91 12.73 -5.42
N GLN A 174 -9.86 11.94 -5.70
CA GLN A 174 -9.50 11.58 -7.06
C GLN A 174 -10.56 10.68 -7.70
N ASN A 175 -10.94 9.58 -7.04
CA ASN A 175 -11.93 8.65 -7.59
C ASN A 175 -13.30 9.32 -7.80
N ARG A 176 -13.69 10.26 -6.91
CA ARG A 176 -14.92 11.05 -7.11
C ARG A 176 -14.85 11.94 -8.35
N ARG A 177 -13.67 12.48 -8.69
CA ARG A 177 -13.50 13.25 -9.94
C ARG A 177 -13.48 12.36 -11.17
N ASP A 178 -12.84 11.20 -11.07
CA ASP A 178 -12.68 10.28 -12.22
C ASP A 178 -13.97 9.52 -12.55
N MET A 179 -14.85 9.36 -11.57
CA MET A 179 -16.13 8.63 -11.68
C MET A 179 -17.30 9.46 -11.12
N PRO A 180 -17.64 10.61 -11.74
CA PRO A 180 -18.64 11.53 -11.19
C PRO A 180 -20.05 10.95 -11.13
N ASP A 181 -20.36 9.96 -11.98
CA ASP A 181 -21.67 9.31 -12.04
C ASP A 181 -21.81 8.09 -11.12
N ALA A 182 -20.72 7.69 -10.46
CA ALA A 182 -20.74 6.56 -9.53
C ALA A 182 -21.23 6.99 -8.14
N ASP A 183 -21.84 6.07 -7.41
CA ASP A 183 -22.30 6.31 -6.03
C ASP A 183 -21.16 6.03 -5.03
N PRO A 184 -20.57 7.08 -4.41
CA PRO A 184 -19.47 6.89 -3.46
C PRO A 184 -19.87 6.11 -2.19
N ARG A 185 -21.17 5.97 -1.89
CA ARG A 185 -21.65 5.16 -0.77
C ARG A 185 -21.40 3.67 -0.94
N GLN A 186 -21.04 3.24 -2.15
CA GLN A 186 -20.64 1.86 -2.45
C GLN A 186 -19.13 1.65 -2.35
N TRP A 187 -18.37 2.69 -2.07
CA TRP A 187 -16.90 2.67 -2.00
C TRP A 187 -16.43 2.51 -0.56
N VAL A 188 -15.28 1.84 -0.42
CA VAL A 188 -14.65 1.65 0.89
C VAL A 188 -13.97 2.96 1.32
N ARG A 189 -14.14 3.35 2.56
CA ARG A 189 -13.45 4.53 3.10
C ARG A 189 -11.97 4.22 3.32
N ALA A 190 -11.11 5.22 3.11
CA ALA A 190 -9.69 5.08 3.40
C ALA A 190 -9.41 4.69 4.86
N ASP A 191 -10.21 5.20 5.81
CA ASP A 191 -10.13 4.87 7.23
C ASP A 191 -10.45 3.40 7.52
N ASP A 192 -11.40 2.79 6.78
CA ASP A 192 -11.74 1.37 6.95
C ASP A 192 -10.58 0.48 6.47
N VAL A 193 -9.96 0.84 5.35
CA VAL A 193 -8.75 0.16 4.88
C VAL A 193 -7.60 0.35 5.89
N ALA A 194 -7.42 1.54 6.44
CA ALA A 194 -6.40 1.84 7.44
C ALA A 194 -6.56 0.95 8.69
N ARG A 195 -7.78 0.73 9.19
CA ARG A 195 -8.03 -0.16 10.34
C ARG A 195 -7.57 -1.59 10.04
N VAL A 196 -7.82 -2.11 8.82
CA VAL A 196 -7.37 -3.45 8.44
C VAL A 196 -5.84 -3.53 8.33
N VAL A 197 -5.20 -2.46 7.80
CA VAL A 197 -3.73 -2.37 7.78
C VAL A 197 -3.18 -2.39 9.21
N LEU A 198 -3.76 -1.58 10.12
CA LEU A 198 -3.33 -1.56 11.54
C LEU A 198 -3.53 -2.91 12.23
N PHE A 199 -4.59 -3.66 11.92
CA PHE A 199 -4.75 -5.03 12.40
C PHE A 199 -3.57 -5.91 11.98
N PHE A 200 -3.14 -5.90 10.71
CA PHE A 200 -1.98 -6.65 10.25
C PHE A 200 -0.64 -6.19 10.87
N LEU A 201 -0.54 -4.93 11.25
CA LEU A 201 0.65 -4.39 11.93
C LEU A 201 0.65 -4.68 13.43
N GLY A 202 -0.50 -4.97 14.00
CA GLY A 202 -0.68 -5.15 15.44
C GLY A 202 -0.47 -6.59 15.93
N PRO A 203 -0.50 -6.78 17.25
CA PRO A 203 -0.29 -8.09 17.88
C PRO A 203 -1.42 -9.09 17.57
N GLY A 204 -2.60 -8.63 17.18
CA GLY A 204 -3.73 -9.50 16.81
C GLY A 204 -3.47 -10.35 15.56
N ALA A 205 -2.52 -9.96 14.71
CA ALA A 205 -2.17 -10.66 13.48
C ALA A 205 -0.84 -11.44 13.56
N VAL A 206 -0.34 -11.74 14.76
CA VAL A 206 0.95 -12.43 14.94
C VAL A 206 1.03 -13.78 14.22
N ALA A 207 -0.08 -14.48 14.10
CA ALA A 207 -0.19 -15.79 13.44
C ALA A 207 -0.64 -15.68 11.96
N VAL A 208 -0.67 -14.46 11.39
CA VAL A 208 -1.13 -14.25 10.02
C VAL A 208 0.04 -13.77 9.17
N THR A 209 0.43 -14.56 8.16
CA THR A 209 1.41 -14.21 7.14
C THR A 209 1.04 -14.83 5.80
N GLY A 210 1.36 -14.17 4.68
CA GLY A 210 1.01 -14.61 3.33
C GLY A 210 -0.45 -14.36 2.95
N ALA A 211 -1.23 -13.70 3.79
CA ALA A 211 -2.65 -13.44 3.52
C ALA A 211 -2.82 -12.26 2.55
N ALA A 212 -3.81 -12.40 1.65
CA ALA A 212 -4.30 -11.34 0.79
C ALA A 212 -5.79 -11.14 1.07
N LEU A 213 -6.13 -10.11 1.87
CA LEU A 213 -7.46 -9.91 2.41
C LEU A 213 -8.26 -8.87 1.61
N PRO A 214 -9.36 -9.24 0.94
CA PRO A 214 -10.28 -8.29 0.35
C PRO A 214 -10.89 -7.36 1.41
N VAL A 215 -10.87 -6.06 1.11
CA VAL A 215 -11.48 -5.01 1.94
C VAL A 215 -12.56 -4.33 1.10
N THR A 216 -13.79 -4.74 1.32
CA THR A 216 -14.97 -4.32 0.54
C THR A 216 -16.11 -3.99 1.50
N LEU A 217 -17.02 -3.13 1.07
CA LEU A 217 -18.27 -2.99 1.80
C LEU A 217 -19.09 -4.28 1.70
N GLY A 218 -19.59 -4.78 2.83
CA GLY A 218 -20.56 -5.85 2.86
C GLY A 218 -21.89 -5.42 2.20
N ARG A 219 -22.62 -6.35 1.59
CA ARG A 219 -23.98 -6.07 1.11
C ARG A 219 -24.83 -5.65 2.30
N GLY A 220 -25.30 -4.41 2.32
CA GLY A 220 -26.11 -3.83 3.41
C GLY A 220 -25.34 -3.00 4.44
N ALA A 221 -24.02 -2.97 4.40
CA ALA A 221 -23.26 -2.02 5.21
C ALA A 221 -23.51 -0.60 4.68
N ARG A 222 -24.12 0.24 5.51
CA ARG A 222 -24.22 1.68 5.26
C ARG A 222 -23.03 2.35 5.89
N SER A 223 -22.40 3.26 5.14
CA SER A 223 -21.22 4.03 5.60
C SER A 223 -21.44 4.87 6.86
N ASP A 224 -22.68 4.99 7.30
CA ASP A 224 -23.09 5.88 8.39
C ASP A 224 -23.38 5.14 9.72
N GLU A 225 -23.40 3.82 9.74
CA GLU A 225 -23.58 3.06 10.98
C GLU A 225 -22.23 2.86 11.69
N ARG A 226 -21.95 3.74 12.63
CA ARG A 226 -20.88 3.54 13.62
C ARG A 226 -21.33 2.46 14.61
N LEU A 227 -20.58 1.39 14.71
CA LEU A 227 -20.61 0.51 15.86
C LEU A 227 -19.91 1.17 17.04
#